data_c71a19667463b9c12e18927c333bcab0
#
_entry.id   c71a19667463b9c12e18927c333bcab0
#
_cell.length_a   1.000
_cell.length_b   1.000
_cell.length_c   1.000
_cell.angle_alpha   90.00
_cell.angle_beta   90.00
_cell.angle_gamma   90.00
#
_symmetry.space_group_name_H-M   'P 1'
#
loop_
_entity.id
_entity.type
_entity.pdbx_description
1 polymer ?
#
loop_
_entity_poly.entity_id
_entity_poly.type
_entity_poly.pdbx_seq_one_letter_code
_entity_poly.pdbx_strand_id
1 'polypeptide(L)'
;MSITRRSFLGALSGFVSFGCQAVCPNPDETFDLIVVGSGVAGLTTAVIAAESGIRRVVVLEKQPLLGGTSIICEGNWSISETIFQKYAGIIDSNDSFYEDMLIAGRRTNKPELVRAMIDAGRQQFEWTVAGGVRPTAVGVNSGLRIPRAHKFNPVEVISHLRQCAKKLGVKIQTAVRVEELLGNHNSGVLALKSSKAPTNYFTPNILRKSWSRLVV
;
A
#
# COMPACT_ATOMS: atom_id res chain seq x y z
N MET A 1 -18.97 -8.97 64.63
CA MET A 1 -19.68 -8.42 63.46
C MET A 1 -19.07 -9.07 62.21
N SER A 2 -19.72 -10.13 61.74
CA SER A 2 -19.19 -11.03 60.69
C SER A 2 -19.68 -10.51 59.35
N ILE A 3 -18.76 -10.06 58.47
CA ILE A 3 -19.06 -9.67 57.10
C ILE A 3 -18.96 -10.91 56.23
N THR A 4 -20.10 -11.38 55.76
CA THR A 4 -20.24 -12.56 54.91
C THR A 4 -19.82 -12.25 53.46
N ARG A 5 -19.09 -13.21 52.86
CA ARG A 5 -18.52 -13.23 51.49
C ARG A 5 -19.52 -13.11 50.33
N ARG A 6 -20.78 -12.77 50.57
CA ARG A 6 -21.84 -12.73 49.56
C ARG A 6 -22.16 -11.35 48.99
N SER A 7 -21.51 -10.28 49.47
CA SER A 7 -21.81 -8.90 49.02
C SER A 7 -20.81 -8.32 48.03
N PHE A 8 -19.86 -9.09 47.46
CA PHE A 8 -18.82 -8.61 46.55
C PHE A 8 -18.97 -9.07 45.10
N LEU A 9 -20.09 -9.66 44.72
CA LEU A 9 -20.33 -10.19 43.38
C LEU A 9 -21.34 -9.40 42.55
N GLY A 10 -21.63 -8.15 42.94
CA GLY A 10 -22.66 -7.34 42.29
C GLY A 10 -22.20 -6.09 41.53
N ALA A 11 -20.89 -5.87 41.29
CA ALA A 11 -20.42 -4.61 40.73
C ALA A 11 -19.29 -4.76 39.71
N LEU A 12 -19.39 -5.71 38.74
CA LEU A 12 -18.49 -5.82 37.64
C LEU A 12 -19.17 -6.42 36.39
N SER A 13 -20.24 -5.77 35.92
CA SER A 13 -20.86 -6.06 34.64
C SER A 13 -21.05 -4.79 33.81
N GLY A 14 -19.94 -4.08 33.62
CA GLY A 14 -19.83 -2.94 32.71
C GLY A 14 -18.64 -3.11 31.80
N PHE A 15 -18.45 -4.29 31.20
CA PHE A 15 -17.55 -4.41 30.03
C PHE A 15 -18.23 -3.71 28.87
N VAL A 16 -17.90 -2.46 28.66
CA VAL A 16 -18.12 -1.78 27.38
C VAL A 16 -17.24 -2.52 26.38
N SER A 17 -17.82 -3.52 25.70
CA SER A 17 -17.24 -4.09 24.50
C SER A 17 -17.18 -2.96 23.48
N PHE A 18 -16.03 -2.30 23.35
CA PHE A 18 -15.68 -1.59 22.14
C PHE A 18 -15.57 -2.64 21.05
N GLY A 19 -16.72 -3.04 20.53
CA GLY A 19 -16.82 -3.83 19.32
C GLY A 19 -16.27 -2.99 18.20
N CYS A 20 -15.02 -3.26 17.79
CA CYS A 20 -14.53 -2.88 16.49
C CYS A 20 -15.47 -3.57 15.49
N GLN A 21 -16.53 -2.87 15.07
CA GLN A 21 -17.42 -3.32 14.02
C GLN A 21 -16.59 -3.32 12.73
N ALA A 22 -15.98 -4.46 12.47
CA ALA A 22 -15.42 -4.71 11.16
C ALA A 22 -16.60 -4.69 10.18
N VAL A 23 -16.74 -3.57 9.46
CA VAL A 23 -17.75 -3.42 8.40
C VAL A 23 -17.47 -4.52 7.39
N CYS A 24 -18.37 -5.50 7.30
CA CYS A 24 -18.34 -6.48 6.22
C CYS A 24 -18.52 -5.70 4.92
N PRO A 25 -17.74 -5.96 3.87
CA PRO A 25 -18.09 -5.47 2.55
C PRO A 25 -19.51 -5.94 2.23
N ASN A 26 -20.37 -4.99 1.83
CA ASN A 26 -21.68 -5.36 1.30
C ASN A 26 -21.43 -6.22 0.06
N PRO A 27 -21.95 -7.45 -0.05
CA PRO A 27 -21.72 -8.32 -1.21
C PRO A 27 -22.19 -7.73 -2.54
N ASP A 28 -23.03 -6.70 -2.49
CA ASP A 28 -23.53 -5.99 -3.67
C ASP A 28 -22.77 -4.67 -3.95
N GLU A 29 -21.70 -4.39 -3.21
CA GLU A 29 -20.93 -3.17 -3.42
C GLU A 29 -20.01 -3.32 -4.64
N THR A 30 -20.17 -2.38 -5.59
CA THR A 30 -19.44 -2.37 -6.85
C THR A 30 -18.37 -1.30 -6.85
N PHE A 31 -17.18 -1.63 -7.37
CA PHE A 31 -16.04 -0.72 -7.49
C PHE A 31 -15.57 -0.62 -8.93
N ASP A 32 -15.05 0.53 -9.31
CA ASP A 32 -14.42 0.73 -10.62
C ASP A 32 -12.99 0.20 -10.62
N LEU A 33 -12.35 0.20 -9.43
CA LEU A 33 -11.01 -0.36 -9.21
C LEU A 33 -10.93 -1.02 -7.83
N ILE A 34 -10.42 -2.24 -7.80
CA ILE A 34 -10.06 -2.94 -6.57
C ILE A 34 -8.55 -3.13 -6.55
N VAL A 35 -7.91 -2.63 -5.50
CA VAL A 35 -6.47 -2.78 -5.24
C VAL A 35 -6.29 -3.79 -4.12
N VAL A 36 -5.48 -4.82 -4.35
CA VAL A 36 -5.20 -5.86 -3.36
C VAL A 36 -3.84 -5.61 -2.71
N GLY A 37 -3.87 -5.33 -1.41
CA GLY A 37 -2.72 -5.00 -0.60
C GLY A 37 -2.53 -3.49 -0.39
N SER A 38 -2.14 -3.11 0.82
CA SER A 38 -1.93 -1.72 1.27
C SER A 38 -0.47 -1.34 1.43
N GLY A 39 0.44 -2.07 0.80
CA GLY A 39 1.84 -1.66 0.69
C GLY A 39 1.99 -0.36 -0.12
N VAL A 40 3.21 0.16 -0.22
CA VAL A 40 3.48 1.40 -0.97
C VAL A 40 2.93 1.34 -2.39
N ALA A 41 3.11 0.23 -3.10
CA ALA A 41 2.62 0.07 -4.48
C ALA A 41 1.08 0.16 -4.56
N GLY A 42 0.37 -0.59 -3.70
CA GLY A 42 -1.09 -0.58 -3.69
C GLY A 42 -1.68 0.77 -3.31
N LEU A 43 -1.18 1.41 -2.27
CA LEU A 43 -1.65 2.74 -1.86
C LEU A 43 -1.35 3.80 -2.93
N THR A 44 -0.16 3.78 -3.55
CA THR A 44 0.18 4.68 -4.66
C THR A 44 -0.75 4.47 -5.85
N THR A 45 -1.00 3.21 -6.23
CA THR A 45 -1.94 2.89 -7.31
C THR A 45 -3.34 3.44 -7.02
N ALA A 46 -3.84 3.27 -5.80
CA ALA A 46 -5.16 3.75 -5.42
C ALA A 46 -5.26 5.28 -5.45
N VAL A 47 -4.21 5.97 -4.99
CA VAL A 47 -4.14 7.44 -5.01
C VAL A 47 -4.12 7.95 -6.44
N ILE A 48 -3.21 7.45 -7.29
CA ILE A 48 -3.09 7.88 -8.69
C ILE A 48 -4.38 7.59 -9.47
N ALA A 49 -5.01 6.44 -9.24
CA ALA A 49 -6.27 6.10 -9.88
C ALA A 49 -7.39 7.09 -9.51
N ALA A 50 -7.49 7.44 -8.23
CA ALA A 50 -8.49 8.41 -7.77
C ALA A 50 -8.19 9.83 -8.29
N GLU A 51 -6.92 10.26 -8.31
CA GLU A 51 -6.51 11.54 -8.93
C GLU A 51 -6.83 11.58 -10.43
N SER A 52 -6.74 10.42 -11.11
CA SER A 52 -7.12 10.28 -12.53
C SER A 52 -8.64 10.21 -12.77
N GLY A 53 -9.46 10.41 -11.75
CA GLY A 53 -10.91 10.48 -11.86
C GLY A 53 -11.67 9.14 -11.71
N ILE A 54 -11.00 8.06 -11.32
CA ILE A 54 -11.69 6.81 -10.97
C ILE A 54 -12.38 7.00 -9.62
N ARG A 55 -13.73 6.89 -9.59
CA ARG A 55 -14.53 7.35 -8.45
C ARG A 55 -14.64 6.31 -7.32
N ARG A 56 -14.85 5.04 -7.66
CA ARG A 56 -15.11 3.97 -6.71
C ARG A 56 -13.87 3.08 -6.59
N VAL A 57 -12.86 3.55 -5.86
CA VAL A 57 -11.63 2.82 -5.60
C VAL A 57 -11.68 2.21 -4.21
N VAL A 58 -11.31 0.93 -4.10
CA VAL A 58 -11.14 0.23 -2.81
C VAL A 58 -9.79 -0.43 -2.73
N VAL A 59 -9.16 -0.33 -1.55
CA VAL A 59 -7.96 -1.10 -1.17
C VAL A 59 -8.37 -2.16 -0.17
N LEU A 60 -8.05 -3.42 -0.46
CA LEU A 60 -8.30 -4.56 0.41
C LEU A 60 -6.99 -5.02 1.04
N GLU A 61 -6.92 -5.01 2.37
CA GLU A 61 -5.72 -5.40 3.12
C GLU A 61 -6.05 -6.57 4.05
N LYS A 62 -5.25 -7.65 3.96
CA LYS A 62 -5.46 -8.85 4.78
C LYS A 62 -5.10 -8.67 6.26
N GLN A 63 -4.18 -7.77 6.55
CA GLN A 63 -3.76 -7.47 7.92
C GLN A 63 -4.66 -6.39 8.55
N PRO A 64 -4.73 -6.30 9.88
CA PRO A 64 -5.43 -5.21 10.56
C PRO A 64 -4.72 -3.86 10.40
N LEU A 65 -3.43 -3.86 10.05
CA LEU A 65 -2.60 -2.68 9.85
C LEU A 65 -2.22 -2.51 8.39
N LEU A 66 -2.11 -1.27 7.94
CA LEU A 66 -1.68 -0.92 6.59
C LEU A 66 -0.15 -0.96 6.45
N GLY A 67 0.33 -1.08 5.22
CA GLY A 67 1.72 -0.91 4.85
C GLY A 67 2.45 -2.21 4.50
N GLY A 68 1.98 -3.36 4.98
CA GLY A 68 2.59 -4.65 4.69
C GLY A 68 4.12 -4.64 4.91
N THR A 69 4.89 -5.24 4.00
CA THR A 69 6.35 -5.23 4.05
C THR A 69 6.95 -3.83 3.88
N SER A 70 6.25 -2.91 3.22
CA SER A 70 6.76 -1.55 2.98
C SER A 70 6.93 -0.74 4.27
N ILE A 71 6.16 -1.01 5.33
CA ILE A 71 6.26 -0.25 6.59
C ILE A 71 7.42 -0.72 7.48
N ILE A 72 7.93 -1.93 7.25
CA ILE A 72 9.01 -2.55 8.01
C ILE A 72 10.34 -2.61 7.23
N CYS A 73 10.38 -2.09 6.00
CA CYS A 73 11.60 -2.04 5.20
C CYS A 73 12.53 -0.92 5.69
N GLU A 74 13.75 -0.90 5.16
CA GLU A 74 14.73 0.15 5.49
C GLU A 74 14.37 1.53 4.96
N GLY A 75 13.43 1.65 4.04
CA GLY A 75 13.00 2.93 3.46
C GLY A 75 13.95 3.51 2.40
N ASN A 76 14.83 2.71 1.83
CA ASN A 76 15.72 3.15 0.76
C ASN A 76 14.95 3.21 -0.58
N TRP A 77 14.93 4.38 -1.19
CA TRP A 77 14.34 4.61 -2.51
C TRP A 77 15.40 5.16 -3.46
N SER A 78 15.77 4.36 -4.44
CA SER A 78 16.82 4.73 -5.40
C SER A 78 16.24 5.55 -6.54
N ILE A 79 16.66 6.81 -6.66
CA ILE A 79 16.26 7.77 -7.68
C ILE A 79 17.47 8.58 -8.10
N SER A 80 17.59 8.86 -9.39
CA SER A 80 18.64 9.71 -9.99
C SER A 80 18.20 11.17 -10.16
N GLU A 81 19.16 12.06 -10.30
CA GLU A 81 18.98 13.49 -10.65
C GLU A 81 18.10 14.29 -9.69
N THR A 82 18.04 13.91 -8.40
CA THR A 82 17.24 14.61 -7.42
C THR A 82 17.90 15.90 -6.92
N ILE A 83 17.08 16.80 -6.37
CA ILE A 83 17.60 18.00 -5.72
C ILE A 83 18.49 17.67 -4.51
N PHE A 84 18.22 16.55 -3.83
CA PHE A 84 19.01 16.07 -2.69
C PHE A 84 20.40 15.61 -3.11
N GLN A 85 20.51 14.94 -4.25
CA GLN A 85 21.81 14.59 -4.84
C GLN A 85 22.60 15.85 -5.22
N LYS A 86 21.95 16.84 -5.84
CA LYS A 86 22.57 18.12 -6.20
C LYS A 86 23.13 18.85 -4.98
N TYR A 87 22.38 18.94 -3.89
CA TYR A 87 22.84 19.53 -2.64
C TYR A 87 24.00 18.76 -1.97
N ALA A 88 24.06 17.45 -2.19
CA ALA A 88 25.18 16.61 -1.73
C ALA A 88 26.38 16.59 -2.69
N GLY A 89 26.37 17.39 -3.78
CA GLY A 89 27.43 17.39 -4.79
C GLY A 89 27.51 16.12 -5.64
N ILE A 90 26.45 15.33 -5.68
CA ILE A 90 26.40 14.07 -6.42
C ILE A 90 25.92 14.35 -7.85
N ILE A 91 26.75 14.00 -8.83
CA ILE A 91 26.41 14.08 -10.26
C ILE A 91 25.88 12.70 -10.68
N ASP A 92 24.69 12.67 -11.26
CA ASP A 92 24.01 11.46 -11.66
C ASP A 92 23.15 11.71 -12.92
N SER A 93 22.71 10.61 -13.58
CA SER A 93 21.79 10.66 -14.70
C SER A 93 20.87 9.43 -14.73
N ASN A 94 19.71 9.58 -15.37
CA ASN A 94 18.78 8.47 -15.60
C ASN A 94 19.45 7.37 -16.44
N ASP A 95 20.32 7.70 -17.39
CA ASP A 95 21.04 6.71 -18.20
C ASP A 95 22.07 5.95 -17.39
N SER A 96 22.81 6.63 -16.50
CA SER A 96 23.70 5.95 -15.56
C SER A 96 22.95 5.02 -14.61
N PHE A 97 21.78 5.44 -14.14
CA PHE A 97 20.94 4.59 -13.28
C PHE A 97 20.39 3.38 -14.06
N TYR A 98 19.95 3.59 -15.29
CA TYR A 98 19.48 2.52 -16.16
C TYR A 98 20.55 1.45 -16.39
N GLU A 99 21.78 1.87 -16.72
CA GLU A 99 22.87 0.93 -16.95
C GLU A 99 23.24 0.16 -15.67
N ASP A 100 23.28 0.83 -14.49
CA ASP A 100 23.51 0.16 -13.22
C ASP A 100 22.44 -0.90 -12.92
N MET A 101 21.17 -0.61 -13.21
CA MET A 101 20.08 -1.56 -13.04
C MET A 101 20.20 -2.77 -13.96
N LEU A 102 20.61 -2.57 -15.21
CA LEU A 102 20.84 -3.69 -16.13
C LEU A 102 22.01 -4.56 -15.69
N ILE A 103 23.10 -3.96 -15.21
CA ILE A 103 24.26 -4.69 -14.70
C ILE A 103 23.88 -5.46 -13.43
N ALA A 104 23.25 -4.82 -12.46
CA ALA A 104 22.80 -5.45 -11.22
C ALA A 104 21.86 -6.63 -11.46
N GLY A 105 21.00 -6.53 -12.45
CA GLY A 105 20.11 -7.61 -12.90
C GLY A 105 20.78 -8.61 -13.83
N ARG A 106 22.11 -8.55 -14.02
CA ARG A 106 22.87 -9.43 -14.93
C ARG A 106 22.31 -9.43 -16.36
N ARG A 107 21.75 -8.29 -16.79
CA ARG A 107 21.08 -8.10 -18.09
C ARG A 107 19.92 -9.09 -18.37
N THR A 108 19.31 -9.63 -17.32
CA THR A 108 18.11 -10.50 -17.43
C THR A 108 16.82 -9.72 -17.23
N ASN A 109 16.90 -8.47 -16.77
CA ASN A 109 15.74 -7.57 -16.68
C ASN A 109 15.21 -7.23 -18.08
N LYS A 110 13.94 -6.89 -18.11
CA LYS A 110 13.30 -6.30 -19.30
C LYS A 110 13.66 -4.82 -19.37
N PRO A 111 14.44 -4.38 -20.39
CA PRO A 111 14.95 -3.01 -20.46
C PRO A 111 13.84 -1.95 -20.44
N GLU A 112 12.73 -2.22 -21.12
CA GLU A 112 11.58 -1.32 -21.18
C GLU A 112 10.92 -1.11 -19.79
N LEU A 113 10.90 -2.13 -18.94
CA LEU A 113 10.36 -2.01 -17.58
C LEU A 113 11.32 -1.23 -16.67
N VAL A 114 12.63 -1.39 -16.85
CA VAL A 114 13.63 -0.61 -16.10
C VAL A 114 13.49 0.86 -16.44
N ARG A 115 13.36 1.20 -17.72
CA ARG A 115 13.15 2.59 -18.15
C ARG A 115 11.88 3.18 -17.59
N ALA A 116 10.77 2.48 -17.73
CA ALA A 116 9.48 2.92 -17.20
C ALA A 116 9.51 3.11 -15.68
N MET A 117 10.22 2.25 -14.93
CA MET A 117 10.41 2.39 -13.49
C MET A 117 11.19 3.66 -13.13
N ILE A 118 12.28 3.96 -13.83
CA ILE A 118 13.10 5.16 -13.59
C ILE A 118 12.28 6.42 -13.81
N ASP A 119 11.58 6.50 -14.95
CA ASP A 119 10.80 7.68 -15.34
C ASP A 119 9.61 7.90 -14.37
N ALA A 120 8.81 6.88 -14.11
CA ALA A 120 7.69 6.95 -13.18
C ALA A 120 8.14 7.15 -11.73
N GLY A 121 9.26 6.53 -11.34
CA GLY A 121 9.81 6.62 -9.99
C GLY A 121 10.22 8.05 -9.63
N ARG A 122 10.79 8.78 -10.56
CA ARG A 122 11.15 10.19 -10.35
C ARG A 122 9.92 11.06 -10.11
N GLN A 123 8.91 10.93 -10.94
CA GLN A 123 7.67 11.68 -10.79
C GLN A 123 7.01 11.42 -9.43
N GLN A 124 6.93 10.16 -9.04
CA GLN A 124 6.37 9.77 -7.75
C GLN A 124 7.20 10.26 -6.56
N PHE A 125 8.53 10.28 -6.69
CA PHE A 125 9.43 10.82 -5.68
C PHE A 125 9.19 12.32 -5.47
N GLU A 126 9.15 13.10 -6.54
CA GLU A 126 8.90 14.54 -6.52
C GLU A 126 7.51 14.85 -5.90
N TRP A 127 6.48 14.09 -6.28
CA TRP A 127 5.14 14.18 -5.70
C TRP A 127 5.16 13.91 -4.18
N THR A 128 5.88 12.88 -3.74
CA THR A 128 6.01 12.52 -2.31
C THR A 128 6.71 13.63 -1.51
N VAL A 129 7.78 14.18 -2.07
CA VAL A 129 8.53 15.29 -1.44
C VAL A 129 7.69 16.57 -1.38
N ALA A 130 6.95 16.89 -2.45
CA ALA A 130 6.02 18.03 -2.48
C ALA A 130 4.89 17.86 -1.46
N GLY A 131 4.48 16.64 -1.17
CA GLY A 131 3.53 16.28 -0.12
C GLY A 131 4.08 16.39 1.30
N GLY A 132 5.35 16.78 1.47
CA GLY A 132 5.97 17.04 2.77
C GLY A 132 6.79 15.87 3.35
N VAL A 133 6.80 14.71 2.70
CA VAL A 133 7.61 13.55 3.14
C VAL A 133 8.98 13.62 2.48
N ARG A 134 10.03 13.85 3.26
CA ARG A 134 11.39 14.10 2.75
C ARG A 134 12.36 13.00 3.17
N PRO A 135 13.36 12.68 2.32
CA PRO A 135 14.42 11.80 2.73
C PRO A 135 15.32 12.46 3.77
N THR A 136 15.84 11.67 4.69
CA THR A 136 16.77 12.11 5.74
C THR A 136 18.24 12.02 5.34
N ALA A 137 18.56 11.21 4.32
CA ALA A 137 19.91 11.04 3.79
C ALA A 137 19.88 10.54 2.34
N VAL A 138 20.98 10.75 1.63
CA VAL A 138 21.27 10.12 0.33
C VAL A 138 22.55 9.31 0.48
N GLY A 139 22.53 8.05 0.07
CA GLY A 139 23.66 7.14 0.22
C GLY A 139 23.79 6.14 -0.92
N VAL A 140 24.76 5.26 -0.77
CA VAL A 140 24.99 4.15 -1.71
C VAL A 140 24.09 2.98 -1.33
N ASN A 141 23.53 2.32 -2.33
CA ASN A 141 22.84 1.05 -2.16
C ASN A 141 23.59 -0.05 -2.92
N SER A 142 23.46 -1.29 -2.49
CA SER A 142 24.12 -2.44 -3.11
C SER A 142 23.77 -2.52 -4.61
N GLY A 143 24.79 -2.75 -5.44
CA GLY A 143 24.65 -2.86 -6.90
C GLY A 143 24.58 -1.55 -7.66
N LEU A 144 24.67 -0.39 -6.98
CA LEU A 144 24.68 0.94 -7.61
C LEU A 144 26.03 1.62 -7.42
N ARG A 145 26.59 2.19 -8.48
CA ARG A 145 27.89 2.88 -8.47
C ARG A 145 27.80 4.30 -7.90
N ILE A 146 26.66 4.94 -8.04
CA ILE A 146 26.40 6.32 -7.61
C ILE A 146 25.44 6.33 -6.43
N PRO A 147 25.62 7.21 -5.42
CA PRO A 147 24.69 7.35 -4.31
C PRO A 147 23.31 7.81 -4.79
N ARG A 148 22.32 6.90 -4.76
CA ARG A 148 20.94 7.12 -5.20
C ARG A 148 19.91 6.72 -4.15
N ALA A 149 20.34 6.03 -3.10
CA ALA A 149 19.46 5.58 -2.05
C ALA A 149 19.03 6.76 -1.16
N HIS A 150 17.82 7.25 -1.36
CA HIS A 150 17.20 8.26 -0.51
C HIS A 150 16.53 7.55 0.66
N LYS A 151 16.97 7.84 1.88
CA LYS A 151 16.47 7.22 3.10
C LYS A 151 15.20 7.93 3.57
N PHE A 152 14.07 7.28 3.47
CA PHE A 152 12.79 7.75 4.00
C PHE A 152 12.43 7.00 5.29
N ASN A 153 11.58 7.61 6.11
CA ASN A 153 10.85 6.90 7.14
C ASN A 153 9.65 6.17 6.51
N PRO A 154 9.63 4.82 6.47
CA PRO A 154 8.54 4.09 5.82
C PRO A 154 7.17 4.36 6.43
N VAL A 155 7.11 4.61 7.74
CA VAL A 155 5.87 4.91 8.45
C VAL A 155 5.27 6.23 7.96
N GLU A 156 6.12 7.25 7.74
CA GLU A 156 5.67 8.56 7.21
C GLU A 156 5.16 8.42 5.77
N VAL A 157 5.87 7.66 4.91
CA VAL A 157 5.44 7.42 3.53
C VAL A 157 4.06 6.74 3.49
N ILE A 158 3.86 5.66 4.26
CA ILE A 158 2.58 4.94 4.32
C ILE A 158 1.48 5.82 4.92
N SER A 159 1.79 6.62 5.95
CA SER A 159 0.84 7.56 6.57
C SER A 159 0.41 8.64 5.59
N HIS A 160 1.35 9.19 4.82
CA HIS A 160 1.07 10.18 3.78
C HIS A 160 0.15 9.62 2.69
N LEU A 161 0.49 8.46 2.11
CA LEU A 161 -0.33 7.80 1.10
C LEU A 161 -1.74 7.48 1.61
N ARG A 162 -1.85 6.99 2.86
CA ARG A 162 -3.16 6.77 3.51
C ARG A 162 -3.98 8.04 3.61
N GLN A 163 -3.36 9.15 4.00
CA GLN A 163 -4.04 10.45 4.12
C GLN A 163 -4.52 10.95 2.75
N CYS A 164 -3.68 10.85 1.71
CA CYS A 164 -4.04 11.20 0.34
C CYS A 164 -5.21 10.33 -0.15
N ALA A 165 -5.12 9.01 0.00
CA ALA A 165 -6.20 8.09 -0.33
C ALA A 165 -7.52 8.46 0.34
N LYS A 166 -7.48 8.77 1.66
CA LYS A 166 -8.66 9.20 2.41
C LYS A 166 -9.25 10.51 1.89
N LYS A 167 -8.42 11.52 1.60
CA LYS A 167 -8.87 12.80 1.04
C LYS A 167 -9.55 12.64 -0.33
N LEU A 168 -9.11 11.69 -1.13
CA LEU A 168 -9.65 11.35 -2.45
C LEU A 168 -10.87 10.41 -2.40
N GLY A 169 -11.34 10.04 -1.21
CA GLY A 169 -12.51 9.16 -1.06
C GLY A 169 -12.23 7.68 -1.34
N VAL A 170 -10.97 7.26 -1.41
CA VAL A 170 -10.60 5.84 -1.54
C VAL A 170 -11.05 5.08 -0.31
N LYS A 171 -11.82 4.00 -0.52
CA LYS A 171 -12.23 3.10 0.55
C LYS A 171 -11.07 2.17 0.90
N ILE A 172 -10.72 2.08 2.18
CA ILE A 172 -9.68 1.15 2.65
C ILE A 172 -10.33 0.18 3.64
N GLN A 173 -10.20 -1.12 3.36
CA GLN A 173 -10.73 -2.18 4.20
C GLN A 173 -9.57 -3.07 4.66
N THR A 174 -9.37 -3.11 5.98
CA THR A 174 -8.39 -3.98 6.63
C THR A 174 -9.05 -5.28 7.12
N ALA A 175 -8.23 -6.27 7.45
CA ALA A 175 -8.68 -7.60 7.86
C ALA A 175 -9.57 -8.29 6.79
N VAL A 176 -9.33 -7.99 5.51
CA VAL A 176 -10.01 -8.59 4.36
C VAL A 176 -8.99 -9.31 3.48
N ARG A 177 -9.07 -10.62 3.45
CA ARG A 177 -8.19 -11.47 2.62
C ARG A 177 -8.87 -11.75 1.29
N VAL A 178 -8.19 -11.45 0.19
CA VAL A 178 -8.57 -11.92 -1.14
C VAL A 178 -8.09 -13.37 -1.29
N GLU A 179 -8.98 -14.28 -1.65
CA GLU A 179 -8.71 -15.71 -1.76
C GLU A 179 -8.71 -16.17 -3.21
N GLU A 180 -9.55 -15.58 -4.05
CA GLU A 180 -9.74 -16.03 -5.41
C GLU A 180 -10.12 -14.86 -6.32
N LEU A 181 -9.57 -14.86 -7.55
CA LEU A 181 -9.97 -13.96 -8.62
C LEU A 181 -10.95 -14.69 -9.54
N LEU A 182 -12.10 -14.09 -9.77
CA LEU A 182 -13.16 -14.67 -10.58
C LEU A 182 -13.20 -13.98 -11.94
N GLY A 183 -13.06 -14.73 -13.00
CA GLY A 183 -13.04 -14.22 -14.36
C GLY A 183 -12.62 -15.30 -15.34
N ASN A 184 -12.47 -14.93 -16.62
CA ASN A 184 -11.94 -15.80 -17.65
C ASN A 184 -10.97 -15.02 -18.56
N HIS A 185 -10.25 -15.76 -19.42
CA HIS A 185 -9.24 -15.18 -20.33
C HIS A 185 -9.80 -14.11 -21.27
N ASN A 186 -11.09 -14.16 -21.62
CA ASN A 186 -11.72 -13.25 -22.59
C ASN A 186 -12.29 -12.00 -21.92
N SER A 187 -12.76 -12.11 -20.68
CA SER A 187 -13.42 -11.01 -19.95
C SER A 187 -12.53 -10.37 -18.88
N GLY A 188 -11.33 -10.90 -18.66
CA GLY A 188 -10.48 -10.46 -17.56
C GLY A 188 -11.05 -10.83 -16.19
N VAL A 189 -10.58 -10.16 -15.13
CA VAL A 189 -11.10 -10.36 -13.78
C VAL A 189 -12.39 -9.55 -13.60
N LEU A 190 -13.49 -10.24 -13.33
CA LEU A 190 -14.82 -9.65 -13.18
C LEU A 190 -15.21 -9.46 -11.71
N ALA A 191 -14.66 -10.27 -10.83
CA ALA A 191 -14.95 -10.25 -9.40
C ALA A 191 -13.79 -10.88 -8.62
N LEU A 192 -13.83 -10.72 -7.31
CA LEU A 192 -12.96 -11.47 -6.42
C LEU A 192 -13.78 -12.05 -5.25
N LYS A 193 -13.27 -13.14 -4.70
CA LYS A 193 -13.77 -13.73 -3.46
C LYS A 193 -12.87 -13.29 -2.33
N SER A 194 -13.47 -12.78 -1.28
CA SER A 194 -12.74 -12.38 -0.08
C SER A 194 -13.36 -12.99 1.17
N SER A 195 -12.53 -13.21 2.18
CA SER A 195 -12.94 -13.55 3.52
C SER A 195 -12.44 -12.49 4.50
N LYS A 196 -13.09 -12.39 5.67
CA LYS A 196 -12.50 -11.67 6.78
C LYS A 196 -11.25 -12.43 7.22
N ALA A 197 -10.12 -11.74 7.41
CA ALA A 197 -8.96 -12.34 8.04
C ALA A 197 -9.37 -12.81 9.46
N PRO A 198 -8.96 -13.99 9.89
CA PRO A 198 -9.62 -14.69 10.98
C PRO A 198 -9.42 -13.99 12.30
N THR A 199 -10.53 -13.51 12.84
CA THR A 199 -10.91 -13.75 14.22
C THR A 199 -12.02 -14.80 14.14
N ASN A 200 -11.61 -16.07 14.12
CA ASN A 200 -12.47 -17.24 14.20
C ASN A 200 -13.90 -17.12 13.60
N TYR A 201 -14.12 -17.88 12.51
CA TYR A 201 -15.36 -18.23 11.78
C TYR A 201 -15.58 -17.58 10.43
N PHE A 202 -15.61 -18.46 9.43
CA PHE A 202 -15.78 -18.21 8.00
C PHE A 202 -17.23 -17.98 7.60
N THR A 203 -17.48 -16.92 6.86
CA THR A 203 -18.47 -16.93 5.78
C THR A 203 -17.82 -16.33 4.54
N PRO A 204 -17.72 -17.06 3.43
CA PRO A 204 -17.19 -16.52 2.19
C PRO A 204 -18.18 -15.51 1.59
N ASN A 205 -17.73 -14.27 1.39
CA ASN A 205 -18.50 -13.26 0.68
C ASN A 205 -18.02 -13.20 -0.77
N ILE A 206 -18.92 -13.49 -1.69
CA ILE A 206 -18.69 -13.35 -3.12
C ILE A 206 -19.12 -11.93 -3.50
N LEU A 207 -18.18 -11.08 -3.89
CA LEU A 207 -18.49 -9.82 -4.51
C LEU A 207 -18.96 -10.09 -5.95
N ARG A 208 -20.28 -10.03 -6.19
CA ARG A 208 -20.85 -10.26 -7.51
C ARG A 208 -21.11 -8.92 -8.22
N LYS A 209 -20.60 -8.86 -9.45
CA LYS A 209 -21.02 -8.00 -10.57
C LYS A 209 -20.88 -6.49 -10.44
N SER A 210 -19.78 -5.98 -10.97
CA SER A 210 -19.75 -4.93 -12.01
C SER A 210 -18.30 -4.78 -12.47
N TRP A 211 -18.08 -4.21 -13.62
CA TRP A 211 -16.79 -4.08 -14.31
C TRP A 211 -15.74 -3.40 -13.41
N SER A 212 -15.00 -4.17 -12.65
CA SER A 212 -13.93 -3.67 -11.81
C SER A 212 -12.59 -4.00 -12.46
N ARG A 213 -11.75 -3.00 -12.67
CA ARG A 213 -10.35 -3.24 -13.04
C ARG A 213 -9.61 -3.69 -11.78
N LEU A 214 -8.95 -4.85 -11.85
CA LEU A 214 -8.11 -5.34 -10.79
C LEU A 214 -6.66 -4.92 -11.03
N VAL A 215 -6.04 -4.33 -10.02
CA VAL A 215 -4.59 -4.14 -9.92
C VAL A 215 -4.09 -4.92 -8.70
N VAL A 216 -3.19 -5.85 -8.93
CA VAL A 216 -2.59 -6.73 -7.90
C VAL A 216 -1.16 -6.28 -7.61
#